data_eee88f7449b5bb52c8ab26c1441dd2e0
#
_entry.id   eee88f7449b5bb52c8ab26c1441dd2e0
#
_cell.length_a   1.000
_cell.length_b   1.000
_cell.length_c   1.000
_cell.angle_alpha   90.00
_cell.angle_beta   90.00
_cell.angle_gamma   90.00
#
_symmetry.space_group_name_H-M   'P 1'
#
loop_
_entity.id
_entity.type
_entity.pdbx_description
1 polymer ?
#
loop_
_entity_poly.entity_id
_entity_poly.type
_entity_poly.pdbx_seq_one_letter_code
_entity_poly.pdbx_strand_id
1 'polypeptide(L)'
;MLDALEQAGHLSSQRFVESLVRRRSAKYGLRRVEQELAEHKIAPELKQPMLDALKASEAERAWLAWERRFGAPPVDLTERARQQRFLMARGFTGETVSAVFKKLRSSGD
;
A
#
# COMPACT_ATOMS: atom_id res chain seq x y z
N MET A 1 38.19 -3.55 0.64
CA MET A 1 37.33 -4.52 0.00
C MET A 1 35.98 -4.67 0.69
N LEU A 2 35.95 -4.86 2.00
CA LEU A 2 34.71 -4.93 2.75
C LEU A 2 33.93 -3.62 2.68
N ASP A 3 34.63 -2.50 2.74
CA ASP A 3 33.96 -1.20 2.66
C ASP A 3 33.26 -1.00 1.32
N ALA A 4 33.92 -1.43 0.24
CA ALA A 4 33.32 -1.33 -1.09
C ALA A 4 32.08 -2.22 -1.20
N LEU A 5 32.13 -3.40 -0.59
CA LEU A 5 30.98 -4.31 -0.58
C LEU A 5 29.86 -3.74 0.27
N GLU A 6 30.16 -3.12 1.39
CA GLU A 6 29.18 -2.49 2.24
C GLU A 6 28.50 -1.32 1.53
N GLN A 7 29.27 -0.51 0.82
CA GLN A 7 28.71 0.59 0.05
C GLN A 7 27.81 0.08 -1.07
N ALA A 8 28.26 -0.95 -1.76
CA ALA A 8 27.46 -1.56 -2.82
C ALA A 8 26.20 -2.17 -2.25
N GLY A 9 26.32 -2.82 -1.08
CA GLY A 9 25.17 -3.37 -0.39
C GLY A 9 24.16 -2.31 0.03
N HIS A 10 24.67 -1.17 0.50
CA HIS A 10 23.82 -0.06 0.89
C HIS A 10 23.03 0.50 -0.31
N LEU A 11 23.72 0.72 -1.43
CA LEU A 11 23.08 1.18 -2.67
C LEU A 11 22.07 0.15 -3.17
N SER A 12 22.44 -1.13 -3.09
CA SER A 12 21.54 -2.21 -3.48
C SER A 12 20.30 -2.25 -2.60
N SER A 13 20.46 -1.98 -1.31
CA SER A 13 19.33 -1.94 -0.38
C SER A 13 18.37 -0.81 -0.73
N GLN A 14 18.89 0.36 -1.09
CA GLN A 14 18.06 1.48 -1.49
C GLN A 14 17.28 1.15 -2.76
N ARG A 15 17.96 0.61 -3.76
CA ARG A 15 17.32 0.20 -5.01
C ARG A 15 16.29 -0.91 -4.77
N PHE A 16 16.62 -1.83 -3.87
CA PHE A 16 15.72 -2.91 -3.49
C PHE A 16 14.45 -2.36 -2.87
N VAL A 17 14.59 -1.42 -1.92
CA VAL A 17 13.43 -0.79 -1.28
C VAL A 17 12.57 -0.09 -2.31
N GLU A 18 13.17 0.72 -3.17
CA GLU A 18 12.42 1.44 -4.20
C GLU A 18 11.71 0.51 -5.14
N SER A 19 12.38 -0.54 -5.57
CA SER A 19 11.81 -1.54 -6.48
C SER A 19 10.67 -2.30 -5.80
N LEU A 20 10.87 -2.71 -4.56
CA LEU A 20 9.87 -3.45 -3.81
C LEU A 20 8.62 -2.59 -3.59
N VAL A 21 8.82 -1.35 -3.12
CA VAL A 21 7.71 -0.42 -2.89
C VAL A 21 6.95 -0.16 -4.19
N ARG A 22 7.67 0.06 -5.28
CA ARG A 22 7.04 0.32 -6.58
C ARG A 22 6.18 -0.86 -7.03
N ARG A 23 6.73 -2.07 -6.94
CA ARG A 23 6.01 -3.28 -7.38
C ARG A 23 4.82 -3.59 -6.48
N ARG A 24 5.01 -3.47 -5.18
CA ARG A 24 3.98 -3.86 -4.23
C ARG A 24 2.90 -2.78 -4.08
N SER A 25 3.28 -1.50 -4.15
CA SER A 25 2.31 -0.42 -3.99
C SER A 25 1.29 -0.37 -5.13
N ALA A 26 1.64 -0.89 -6.30
CA ALA A 26 0.70 -0.98 -7.40
C ALA A 26 -0.44 -1.97 -7.10
N LYS A 27 -0.20 -2.91 -6.20
CA LYS A 27 -1.16 -3.99 -5.91
C LYS A 27 -1.61 -4.02 -4.46
N TYR A 28 -0.75 -3.62 -3.52
CA TYR A 28 -1.00 -3.77 -2.09
C TYR A 28 -0.94 -2.44 -1.37
N GLY A 29 -1.58 -2.36 -0.21
CA GLY A 29 -1.58 -1.18 0.62
C GLY A 29 -0.35 -1.08 1.51
N LEU A 30 -0.30 0.02 2.28
CA LEU A 30 0.83 0.36 3.15
C LEU A 30 1.18 -0.76 4.14
N ARG A 31 0.19 -1.35 4.78
CA ARG A 31 0.44 -2.39 5.79
C ARG A 31 1.21 -3.57 5.22
N ARG A 32 0.83 -3.99 4.01
CA ARG A 32 1.48 -5.12 3.36
C ARG A 32 2.92 -4.79 2.98
N VAL A 33 3.14 -3.59 2.46
CA VAL A 33 4.49 -3.16 2.09
C VAL A 33 5.38 -3.03 3.32
N GLU A 34 4.86 -2.44 4.40
CA GLU A 34 5.60 -2.31 5.66
C GLU A 34 6.03 -3.69 6.18
N GLN A 35 5.11 -4.65 6.15
CA GLN A 35 5.39 -5.99 6.62
C GLN A 35 6.52 -6.64 5.83
N GLU A 36 6.49 -6.52 4.51
CA GLU A 36 7.54 -7.07 3.66
C GLU A 36 8.89 -6.39 3.90
N LEU A 37 8.89 -5.07 4.06
CA LEU A 37 10.12 -4.35 4.35
C LEU A 37 10.70 -4.74 5.71
N ALA A 38 9.84 -5.00 6.68
CA ALA A 38 10.27 -5.43 8.01
C ALA A 38 10.97 -6.79 7.95
N GLU A 39 10.51 -7.68 7.08
CA GLU A 39 11.12 -8.99 6.89
C GLU A 39 12.55 -8.90 6.37
N HIS A 40 12.86 -7.85 5.64
CA HIS A 40 14.19 -7.65 5.06
C HIS A 40 15.12 -6.84 5.95
N LYS A 41 14.67 -6.43 7.14
CA LYS A 41 15.47 -5.71 8.12
C LYS A 41 16.17 -4.48 7.55
N ILE A 42 15.41 -3.68 6.81
CA ILE A 42 15.94 -2.48 6.16
C ILE A 42 16.00 -1.33 7.17
N ALA A 43 17.07 -0.53 7.11
CA ALA A 43 17.24 0.61 8.01
C ALA A 43 16.08 1.60 7.89
N PRO A 44 15.58 2.13 9.01
CA PRO A 44 14.46 3.08 8.97
C PRO A 44 14.72 4.30 8.09
N GLU A 45 15.97 4.77 8.03
CA GLU A 45 16.33 5.93 7.23
C GLU A 45 16.10 5.71 5.74
N LEU A 46 16.21 4.47 5.29
CA LEU A 46 15.99 4.11 3.89
C LEU A 46 14.54 3.91 3.57
N LYS A 47 13.78 3.31 4.49
CA LYS A 47 12.39 2.96 4.21
C LYS A 47 11.38 4.05 4.55
N GLN A 48 11.68 4.90 5.54
CA GLN A 48 10.70 5.87 6.01
C GLN A 48 10.22 6.86 4.95
N PRO A 49 11.12 7.47 4.14
CA PRO A 49 10.65 8.37 3.09
C PRO A 49 9.74 7.68 2.08
N MET A 50 10.03 6.42 1.76
CA MET A 50 9.22 5.65 0.83
C MET A 50 7.85 5.36 1.43
N LEU A 51 7.81 5.00 2.71
CA LEU A 51 6.56 4.73 3.40
C LEU A 51 5.70 5.98 3.54
N ASP A 52 6.33 7.14 3.78
CA ASP A 52 5.61 8.39 3.87
C ASP A 52 4.95 8.75 2.54
N ALA A 53 5.69 8.60 1.45
CA ALA A 53 5.16 8.85 0.12
C ALA A 53 4.02 7.87 -0.20
N LEU A 54 4.19 6.62 0.18
CA LEU A 54 3.20 5.57 -0.03
C LEU A 54 1.91 5.87 0.76
N LYS A 55 2.06 6.34 1.99
CA LYS A 55 0.94 6.71 2.82
C LYS A 55 0.14 7.86 2.20
N ALA A 56 0.85 8.84 1.64
CA ALA A 56 0.22 9.99 1.01
C ALA A 56 -0.63 9.60 -0.20
N SER A 57 -0.27 8.53 -0.91
CA SER A 57 -0.98 8.07 -2.10
C SER A 57 -1.93 6.91 -1.83
N GLU A 58 -2.03 6.43 -0.58
CA GLU A 58 -2.75 5.20 -0.30
C GLU A 58 -4.24 5.29 -0.62
N ALA A 59 -4.88 6.39 -0.29
CA ALA A 59 -6.31 6.56 -0.56
C ALA A 59 -6.62 6.43 -2.05
N GLU A 60 -5.80 7.05 -2.89
CA GLU A 60 -5.98 6.98 -4.34
C GLU A 60 -5.74 5.56 -4.85
N ARG A 61 -4.70 4.90 -4.35
CA ARG A 61 -4.40 3.53 -4.76
C ARG A 61 -5.50 2.56 -4.34
N ALA A 62 -6.05 2.76 -3.14
CA ALA A 62 -7.17 1.93 -2.68
C ALA A 62 -8.40 2.14 -3.56
N TRP A 63 -8.67 3.38 -3.93
CA TRP A 63 -9.77 3.70 -4.84
C TRP A 63 -9.60 2.98 -6.18
N LEU A 64 -8.41 3.05 -6.78
CA LEU A 64 -8.14 2.39 -8.05
C LEU A 64 -8.27 0.86 -7.94
N ALA A 65 -7.81 0.28 -6.83
CA ALA A 65 -7.93 -1.15 -6.60
C ALA A 65 -9.41 -1.55 -6.51
N TRP A 66 -10.20 -0.76 -5.78
CA TRP A 66 -11.63 -0.98 -5.66
C TRP A 66 -12.33 -0.86 -7.02
N GLU A 67 -12.00 0.18 -7.76
CA GLU A 67 -12.60 0.44 -9.07
C GLU A 67 -12.33 -0.68 -10.06
N ARG A 68 -11.11 -1.20 -10.08
CA ARG A 68 -10.73 -2.29 -10.97
C ARG A 68 -11.44 -3.59 -10.64
N ARG A 69 -11.63 -3.85 -9.34
CA ARG A 69 -12.20 -5.13 -8.89
C ARG A 69 -13.71 -5.11 -8.92
N PHE A 70 -14.33 -4.04 -8.47
CA PHE A 70 -15.76 -3.96 -8.30
C PHE A 70 -16.43 -2.93 -9.23
N GLY A 71 -15.93 -1.71 -9.23
CA GLY A 71 -16.42 -0.66 -10.11
C GLY A 71 -17.82 -0.16 -9.82
N ALA A 72 -18.49 -0.71 -8.81
CA ALA A 72 -19.83 -0.33 -8.44
C ALA A 72 -20.00 -0.35 -6.92
N PRO A 73 -20.72 0.64 -6.35
CA PRO A 73 -20.96 0.67 -4.91
C PRO A 73 -21.68 -0.58 -4.42
N PRO A 74 -21.49 -0.98 -3.16
CA PRO A 74 -22.18 -2.14 -2.62
C PRO A 74 -23.67 -1.86 -2.51
N VAL A 75 -24.47 -2.86 -2.84
CA VAL A 75 -25.93 -2.74 -2.81
C VAL A 75 -26.52 -3.07 -1.43
N ASP A 76 -25.76 -3.77 -0.60
CA ASP A 76 -26.21 -4.14 0.75
C ASP A 76 -24.99 -4.29 1.67
N LEU A 77 -25.25 -4.61 2.95
CA LEU A 77 -24.19 -4.75 3.94
C LEU A 77 -23.28 -5.94 3.66
N THR A 78 -23.82 -7.02 3.12
CA THR A 78 -23.05 -8.20 2.78
C THR A 78 -22.03 -7.88 1.69
N GLU A 79 -22.46 -7.19 0.65
CA GLU A 79 -21.59 -6.79 -0.44
C GLU A 79 -20.54 -5.78 0.04
N ARG A 80 -20.94 -4.84 0.92
CA ARG A 80 -20.04 -3.89 1.50
C ARG A 80 -18.94 -4.58 2.29
N ALA A 81 -19.31 -5.56 3.11
CA ALA A 81 -18.32 -6.33 3.89
C ALA A 81 -17.37 -7.07 2.98
N ARG A 82 -17.86 -7.61 1.86
CA ARG A 82 -17.03 -8.30 0.88
C ARG A 82 -16.01 -7.35 0.26
N GLN A 83 -16.45 -6.16 -0.13
CA GLN A 83 -15.56 -5.17 -0.72
C GLN A 83 -14.53 -4.68 0.29
N GLN A 84 -14.94 -4.46 1.54
CA GLN A 84 -14.02 -4.06 2.61
C GLN A 84 -12.96 -5.14 2.85
N ARG A 85 -13.37 -6.40 2.91
CA ARG A 85 -12.43 -7.50 3.11
C ARG A 85 -11.41 -7.59 1.99
N PHE A 86 -11.83 -7.34 0.76
CA PHE A 86 -10.91 -7.32 -0.37
C PHE A 86 -9.81 -6.28 -0.17
N LEU A 87 -10.18 -5.06 0.19
CA LEU A 87 -9.21 -3.99 0.40
C LEU A 87 -8.31 -4.26 1.62
N MET A 88 -8.90 -4.75 2.70
CA MET A 88 -8.12 -5.09 3.91
C MET A 88 -7.13 -6.21 3.61
N ALA A 89 -7.51 -7.20 2.82
CA ALA A 89 -6.65 -8.31 2.44
C ALA A 89 -5.45 -7.84 1.60
N ARG A 90 -5.63 -6.75 0.86
CA ARG A 90 -4.55 -6.14 0.10
C ARG A 90 -3.59 -5.33 0.97
N GLY A 91 -3.93 -5.14 2.24
CA GLY A 91 -3.08 -4.44 3.18
C GLY A 91 -3.39 -2.96 3.35
N PHE A 92 -4.51 -2.47 2.80
CA PHE A 92 -4.93 -1.10 3.04
C PHE A 92 -5.42 -0.96 4.47
N THR A 93 -5.14 0.18 5.10
CA THR A 93 -5.55 0.42 6.48
C THR A 93 -7.07 0.60 6.56
N GLY A 94 -7.63 0.35 7.75
CA GLY A 94 -9.05 0.56 7.97
C GLY A 94 -9.48 2.00 7.69
N GLU A 95 -8.63 2.95 8.03
CA GLU A 95 -8.88 4.36 7.76
C GLU A 95 -8.99 4.62 6.25
N THR A 96 -8.08 4.05 5.49
CA THR A 96 -8.09 4.18 4.03
C THR A 96 -9.32 3.53 3.42
N VAL A 97 -9.67 2.34 3.89
CA VAL A 97 -10.86 1.63 3.42
C VAL A 97 -12.12 2.45 3.71
N SER A 98 -12.22 3.01 4.92
CA SER A 98 -13.34 3.88 5.27
C SER A 98 -13.43 5.09 4.36
N ALA A 99 -12.29 5.67 3.99
CA ALA A 99 -12.24 6.82 3.09
C ALA A 99 -12.81 6.48 1.71
N VAL A 100 -12.53 5.27 1.21
CA VAL A 100 -13.07 4.82 -0.08
C VAL A 100 -14.60 4.81 -0.03
N PHE A 101 -15.18 4.22 1.00
CA PHE A 101 -16.64 4.12 1.11
C PHE A 101 -17.29 5.46 1.41
N LYS A 102 -16.61 6.33 2.12
CA LYS A 102 -17.09 7.69 2.35
C LYS A 102 -17.17 8.46 1.04
N LYS A 103 -16.15 8.31 0.19
CA LYS A 103 -16.12 8.94 -1.12
C LYS A 103 -17.26 8.39 -2.01
N LEU A 104 -17.51 7.10 -1.94
CA LEU A 104 -18.61 6.48 -2.68
C LEU A 104 -19.95 7.05 -2.30
N ARG A 105 -20.19 7.27 -1.00
CA ARG A 105 -21.44 7.87 -0.54
C ARG A 105 -21.60 9.29 -1.04
N SER A 106 -20.51 10.07 -1.03
CA SER A 106 -20.55 11.43 -1.53
C SER A 106 -20.80 11.49 -3.03
N SER A 107 -20.20 10.56 -3.78
CA SER A 107 -20.37 10.50 -5.23
C SER A 107 -21.74 10.01 -5.65
N GLY A 108 -22.38 9.23 -4.79
CA GLY A 108 -23.70 8.66 -5.08
C GLY A 108 -24.85 9.64 -4.93
N ASP A 109 -24.56 10.79 -4.36
CA ASP A 109 -25.56 11.84 -4.17
C ASP A 109 -25.59 12.78 -5.37
#